data_3b59f07b05e1411e382e92117949ec91
#
_entry.id   3b59f07b05e1411e382e92117949ec91
#
_cell.length_a   1.000
_cell.length_b   1.000
_cell.length_c   1.000
_cell.angle_alpha   90.00
_cell.angle_beta   90.00
_cell.angle_gamma   90.00
#
_symmetry.space_group_name_H-M   'P 1'
#
loop_
_entity.id
_entity.type
_entity.pdbx_description
1 polymer ?
#
loop_
_entity_poly.entity_id
_entity_poly.type
_entity_poly.pdbx_seq_one_letter_code
_entity_poly.pdbx_strand_id
1 'polypeptide(L)'
;NGVGLRINSTDHANNMAITVYSDSSNNSTLNSFEAFASRGTIVTPTVVNPDDGIFGHNFYGYDGSAYRLSSFIHASVDSQATVSAGVVPGQLLFATTPDNGSTLKFMTLNKDGNLGINVGTPTKKLEVNGNGEFASEVLLGRMDQTAINSLTAVNGMIVYNTTTNKFQGYEGGAWSNLI
;
A
#
# COMPACT_ATOMS: atom_id res chain seq x y z
N ASN A 1 19.52 -5.31 -22.22
CA ASN A 1 19.40 -3.98 -22.83
C ASN A 1 17.95 -3.77 -23.24
N GLY A 2 17.18 -3.10 -22.37
CA GLY A 2 15.80 -2.74 -22.66
C GLY A 2 15.76 -1.61 -23.70
N VAL A 3 14.89 -1.73 -24.68
CA VAL A 3 14.51 -0.64 -25.58
C VAL A 3 13.36 0.09 -24.91
N GLY A 4 13.56 1.37 -24.63
CA GLY A 4 12.54 2.21 -23.98
C GLY A 4 12.34 3.51 -24.74
N LEU A 5 11.15 4.10 -24.61
CA LEU A 5 10.92 5.48 -25.01
C LEU A 5 11.59 6.39 -23.98
N ARG A 6 12.56 7.20 -24.42
CA ARG A 6 13.16 8.25 -23.61
C ARG A 6 12.73 9.62 -24.15
N ILE A 7 12.11 10.41 -23.33
CA ILE A 7 11.77 11.80 -23.64
C ILE A 7 12.62 12.68 -22.71
N ASN A 8 13.46 13.55 -23.29
CA ASN A 8 14.33 14.46 -22.55
C ASN A 8 13.88 15.90 -22.80
N SER A 9 13.84 16.72 -21.75
CA SER A 9 13.77 18.18 -21.87
C SER A 9 15.14 18.75 -21.48
N THR A 10 15.65 19.67 -22.27
CA THR A 10 16.92 20.39 -22.01
C THR A 10 16.67 21.75 -21.38
N ASP A 11 15.41 22.18 -21.25
CA ASP A 11 15.03 23.46 -20.69
C ASP A 11 14.27 23.25 -19.38
N HIS A 12 14.77 23.82 -18.28
CA HIS A 12 14.19 23.73 -16.94
C HIS A 12 12.87 24.54 -16.81
N ALA A 13 12.52 25.34 -17.80
CA ALA A 13 11.32 26.17 -17.80
C ALA A 13 10.07 25.45 -18.38
N ASN A 14 10.26 24.30 -19.04
CA ASN A 14 9.19 23.59 -19.72
C ASN A 14 8.82 22.27 -19.04
N ASN A 15 7.54 22.11 -18.73
CA ASN A 15 6.99 20.86 -18.26
C ASN A 15 6.90 19.84 -19.40
N MET A 16 7.40 18.62 -19.18
CA MET A 16 7.11 17.50 -20.06
C MET A 16 5.79 16.86 -19.63
N ALA A 17 4.87 16.69 -20.56
CA ALA A 17 3.61 16.00 -20.32
C ALA A 17 3.39 14.88 -21.33
N ILE A 18 2.91 13.73 -20.84
CA ILE A 18 2.28 12.71 -21.66
C ILE A 18 0.78 12.84 -21.40
N THR A 19 0.02 13.27 -22.42
CA THR A 19 -1.40 13.50 -22.29
C THR A 19 -2.19 12.41 -23.00
N VAL A 20 -3.11 11.77 -22.28
CA VAL A 20 -4.00 10.73 -22.82
C VAL A 20 -5.42 11.28 -22.81
N TYR A 21 -6.02 11.38 -23.99
CA TYR A 21 -7.42 11.82 -24.16
C TYR A 21 -8.32 10.63 -24.45
N SER A 22 -9.51 10.64 -23.85
CA SER A 22 -10.63 9.80 -24.26
C SER A 22 -11.81 10.69 -24.61
N ASP A 23 -12.33 10.51 -25.80
CA ASP A 23 -13.58 11.16 -26.24
C ASP A 23 -14.62 10.06 -26.44
N SER A 24 -15.43 9.82 -25.43
CA SER A 24 -16.50 8.84 -25.45
C SER A 24 -17.75 9.38 -24.77
N SER A 25 -18.88 9.25 -25.40
CA SER A 25 -20.19 9.56 -24.80
C SER A 25 -20.58 8.62 -23.66
N ASN A 26 -19.80 7.57 -23.42
CA ASN A 26 -19.98 6.60 -22.35
C ASN A 26 -18.69 6.48 -21.51
N ASN A 27 -18.68 7.12 -20.37
CA ASN A 27 -17.51 7.29 -19.48
C ASN A 27 -17.17 6.03 -18.63
N SER A 28 -17.48 4.85 -19.12
CA SER A 28 -17.17 3.58 -18.39
C SER A 28 -15.78 3.03 -18.68
N THR A 29 -15.00 3.65 -19.57
CA THR A 29 -13.62 3.26 -19.89
C THR A 29 -12.61 4.22 -19.31
N LEU A 30 -11.57 3.68 -18.66
CA LEU A 30 -10.44 4.46 -18.15
C LEU A 30 -9.36 4.61 -19.22
N ASN A 31 -8.75 5.78 -19.31
CA ASN A 31 -7.45 5.93 -19.96
C ASN A 31 -6.39 5.32 -19.05
N SER A 32 -5.58 4.40 -19.54
CA SER A 32 -4.60 3.67 -18.72
C SER A 32 -3.21 3.66 -19.35
N PHE A 33 -2.20 3.61 -18.48
CA PHE A 33 -0.88 3.07 -18.80
C PHE A 33 -0.84 1.63 -18.33
N GLU A 34 -0.68 0.68 -19.24
CA GLU A 34 -0.70 -0.73 -18.93
C GLU A 34 0.71 -1.30 -18.92
N ALA A 35 1.02 -2.12 -17.92
CA ALA A 35 2.26 -2.87 -17.82
C ALA A 35 1.93 -4.37 -17.70
N PHE A 36 2.60 -5.16 -18.53
CA PHE A 36 2.48 -6.62 -18.54
C PHE A 36 3.81 -7.24 -18.12
N ALA A 37 3.79 -8.02 -17.05
CA ALA A 37 4.97 -8.70 -16.54
C ALA A 37 4.80 -10.22 -16.62
N SER A 38 5.83 -10.90 -17.07
CA SER A 38 5.95 -12.35 -17.05
C SER A 38 7.40 -12.75 -16.86
N ARG A 39 7.63 -13.94 -16.35
CA ARG A 39 8.92 -14.61 -16.49
C ARG A 39 9.00 -15.31 -17.85
N GLY A 40 10.17 -15.84 -18.20
CA GLY A 40 10.42 -16.45 -19.52
C GLY A 40 10.71 -15.41 -20.58
N THR A 41 10.15 -15.57 -21.77
CA THR A 41 10.31 -14.66 -22.89
C THR A 41 8.97 -14.11 -23.35
N ILE A 42 8.99 -13.05 -24.18
CA ILE A 42 7.75 -12.47 -24.74
C ILE A 42 6.95 -13.48 -25.58
N VAL A 43 7.64 -14.46 -26.19
CA VAL A 43 7.01 -15.49 -27.03
C VAL A 43 6.60 -16.73 -26.23
N THR A 44 7.31 -17.00 -25.12
CA THR A 44 7.05 -18.10 -24.21
C THR A 44 7.00 -17.57 -22.77
N PRO A 45 5.94 -16.82 -22.43
CA PRO A 45 5.81 -16.29 -21.08
C PRO A 45 5.58 -17.41 -20.06
N THR A 46 6.18 -17.24 -18.88
CA THR A 46 5.95 -18.14 -17.75
C THR A 46 5.41 -17.34 -16.56
N VAL A 47 4.85 -18.06 -15.60
CA VAL A 47 4.20 -17.48 -14.42
C VAL A 47 5.17 -16.60 -13.61
N VAL A 48 4.67 -15.48 -13.12
CA VAL A 48 5.38 -14.63 -12.14
C VAL A 48 5.40 -15.30 -10.77
N ASN A 49 6.39 -14.94 -9.96
CA ASN A 49 6.53 -15.42 -8.58
C ASN A 49 6.22 -14.32 -7.57
N PRO A 50 6.01 -14.63 -6.28
CA PRO A 50 6.02 -13.65 -5.20
C PRO A 50 7.22 -12.72 -5.31
N ASP A 51 7.02 -11.44 -4.98
CA ASP A 51 8.00 -10.35 -5.06
C ASP A 51 8.42 -9.91 -6.48
N ASP A 52 7.93 -10.53 -7.55
CA ASP A 52 8.20 -10.03 -8.89
C ASP A 52 7.60 -8.63 -9.09
N GLY A 53 8.45 -7.68 -9.53
CA GLY A 53 8.00 -6.35 -9.92
C GLY A 53 7.16 -6.39 -11.20
N ILE A 54 6.02 -5.68 -11.18
CA ILE A 54 5.15 -5.55 -12.35
C ILE A 54 5.38 -4.20 -13.01
N PHE A 55 5.36 -3.12 -12.24
CA PHE A 55 5.52 -1.76 -12.73
C PHE A 55 6.01 -0.83 -11.63
N GLY A 56 6.75 0.21 -12.02
CA GLY A 56 7.23 1.21 -11.07
C GLY A 56 7.39 2.60 -11.66
N HIS A 57 6.98 3.60 -10.90
CA HIS A 57 7.37 4.99 -11.08
C HIS A 57 8.48 5.32 -10.09
N ASN A 58 9.69 5.60 -10.58
CA ASN A 58 10.84 5.99 -9.78
C ASN A 58 11.15 7.47 -9.99
N PHE A 59 11.36 8.17 -8.89
CA PHE A 59 11.67 9.61 -8.88
C PHE A 59 13.10 9.80 -8.36
N TYR A 60 13.93 10.50 -9.15
CA TYR A 60 15.34 10.72 -8.85
C TYR A 60 15.63 12.20 -8.72
N GLY A 61 16.45 12.58 -7.74
CA GLY A 61 17.05 13.89 -7.59
C GLY A 61 18.55 13.82 -7.83
N TYR A 62 19.13 14.90 -8.37
CA TYR A 62 20.59 15.04 -8.51
C TYR A 62 21.20 15.60 -7.24
N ASP A 63 22.15 14.87 -6.60
CA ASP A 63 22.74 15.21 -5.30
C ASP A 63 24.02 16.10 -5.42
N GLY A 64 24.34 16.55 -6.64
CA GLY A 64 25.59 17.27 -6.94
C GLY A 64 26.67 16.35 -7.53
N SER A 65 26.53 15.03 -7.45
CA SER A 65 27.45 14.03 -8.01
C SER A 65 26.77 13.01 -8.90
N ALA A 66 25.56 12.57 -8.52
CA ALA A 66 24.79 11.56 -9.26
C ALA A 66 23.26 11.70 -9.02
N TYR A 67 22.48 11.06 -9.89
CA TYR A 67 21.04 10.89 -9.63
C TYR A 67 20.82 9.80 -8.60
N ARG A 68 20.07 10.16 -7.54
CA ARG A 68 19.70 9.27 -6.43
C ARG A 68 18.21 9.06 -6.39
N LEU A 69 17.79 7.83 -6.05
CA LEU A 69 16.38 7.53 -5.84
C LEU A 69 15.86 8.34 -4.64
N SER A 70 14.83 9.13 -4.87
CA SER A 70 14.16 9.94 -3.84
C SER A 70 12.91 9.24 -3.31
N SER A 71 12.09 8.73 -4.24
CA SER A 71 10.83 8.08 -3.89
C SER A 71 10.36 7.18 -5.05
N PHE A 72 9.39 6.31 -4.77
CA PHE A 72 8.76 5.51 -5.81
C PHE A 72 7.32 5.11 -5.49
N ILE A 73 6.60 4.69 -6.54
CA ILE A 73 5.33 3.96 -6.46
C ILE A 73 5.53 2.67 -7.27
N HIS A 74 5.45 1.52 -6.62
CA HIS A 74 5.64 0.22 -7.26
C HIS A 74 4.40 -0.65 -7.13
N ALA A 75 4.10 -1.39 -8.21
CA ALA A 75 3.22 -2.55 -8.21
C ALA A 75 4.07 -3.81 -8.33
N SER A 76 3.80 -4.81 -7.52
CA SER A 76 4.48 -6.11 -7.56
C SER A 76 3.52 -7.25 -7.21
N VAL A 77 3.93 -8.47 -7.48
CA VAL A 77 3.27 -9.64 -6.93
C VAL A 77 3.47 -9.63 -5.42
N ASP A 78 2.39 -9.82 -4.66
CA ASP A 78 2.47 -9.82 -3.19
C ASP A 78 3.44 -10.90 -2.69
N SER A 79 4.26 -10.57 -1.69
CA SER A 79 5.29 -11.47 -1.14
C SER A 79 4.72 -12.76 -0.52
N GLN A 80 3.45 -12.72 -0.10
CA GLN A 80 2.71 -13.86 0.47
C GLN A 80 1.72 -14.46 -0.54
N ALA A 81 1.89 -14.15 -1.84
CA ALA A 81 0.97 -14.60 -2.87
C ALA A 81 1.13 -16.10 -3.18
N THR A 82 0.02 -16.73 -3.53
CA THR A 82 0.01 -17.95 -4.32
C THR A 82 -0.55 -17.59 -5.70
N VAL A 83 0.32 -17.55 -6.70
CA VAL A 83 -0.09 -17.26 -8.09
C VAL A 83 -0.67 -18.51 -8.71
N SER A 84 -1.82 -18.39 -9.37
CA SER A 84 -2.51 -19.49 -10.05
C SER A 84 -3.18 -18.99 -11.34
N ALA A 85 -3.63 -19.93 -12.17
CA ALA A 85 -4.30 -19.58 -13.41
C ALA A 85 -5.49 -18.64 -13.17
N GLY A 86 -5.47 -17.47 -13.83
CA GLY A 86 -6.49 -16.43 -13.70
C GLY A 86 -6.33 -15.51 -12.48
N VAL A 87 -5.34 -15.73 -11.60
CA VAL A 87 -5.14 -14.93 -10.38
C VAL A 87 -3.68 -14.60 -10.14
N VAL A 88 -3.36 -13.30 -10.14
CA VAL A 88 -2.07 -12.75 -9.73
C VAL A 88 -2.32 -11.80 -8.56
N PRO A 89 -2.17 -12.26 -7.30
CA PRO A 89 -2.37 -11.38 -6.14
C PRO A 89 -1.28 -10.31 -6.09
N GLY A 90 -1.68 -9.05 -5.97
CA GLY A 90 -0.77 -7.90 -6.06
C GLY A 90 -0.64 -7.11 -4.77
N GLN A 91 0.43 -6.32 -4.70
CA GLN A 91 0.63 -5.29 -3.70
C GLN A 91 1.06 -3.97 -4.33
N LEU A 92 0.76 -2.86 -3.65
CA LEU A 92 1.25 -1.53 -3.98
C LEU A 92 2.16 -1.02 -2.87
N LEU A 93 3.32 -0.47 -3.26
CA LEU A 93 4.26 0.20 -2.36
C LEU A 93 4.43 1.66 -2.75
N PHE A 94 4.36 2.53 -1.73
CA PHE A 94 4.77 3.93 -1.81
C PHE A 94 5.95 4.10 -0.88
N ALA A 95 7.07 4.61 -1.36
CA ALA A 95 8.26 4.75 -0.54
C ALA A 95 8.99 6.07 -0.76
N THR A 96 9.69 6.51 0.28
CA THR A 96 10.56 7.68 0.29
C THR A 96 11.91 7.34 0.90
N THR A 97 12.95 8.02 0.43
CA THR A 97 14.30 7.93 1.00
C THR A 97 14.44 8.95 2.13
N PRO A 98 14.83 8.55 3.35
CA PRO A 98 15.07 9.48 4.45
C PRO A 98 16.41 10.21 4.31
N ASP A 99 16.60 11.32 5.04
CA ASP A 99 17.78 12.17 4.98
C ASP A 99 19.12 11.44 5.15
N ASN A 100 19.14 10.39 5.95
CA ASN A 100 20.34 9.58 6.15
C ASN A 100 20.60 8.53 5.05
N GLY A 101 19.73 8.47 4.03
CA GLY A 101 19.84 7.53 2.90
C GLY A 101 19.73 6.05 3.26
N SER A 102 19.34 5.72 4.51
CA SER A 102 19.37 4.35 5.02
C SER A 102 18.10 3.54 4.59
N THR A 103 17.29 3.16 5.54
CA THR A 103 16.09 2.35 5.27
C THR A 103 14.95 3.21 4.75
N LEU A 104 14.41 2.86 3.57
CA LEU A 104 13.22 3.50 3.00
C LEU A 104 12.07 3.53 4.01
N LYS A 105 11.31 4.64 3.98
CA LYS A 105 10.02 4.76 4.68
C LYS A 105 8.92 4.44 3.68
N PHE A 106 7.98 3.57 4.03
CA PHE A 106 7.04 3.06 3.06
C PHE A 106 5.64 2.82 3.62
N MET A 107 4.71 2.76 2.69
CA MET A 107 3.33 2.34 2.89
C MET A 107 3.03 1.18 1.95
N THR A 108 2.46 0.11 2.46
CA THR A 108 2.09 -1.10 1.70
C THR A 108 0.60 -1.30 1.73
N LEU A 109 -0.03 -1.51 0.57
CA LEU A 109 -1.36 -2.09 0.45
C LEU A 109 -1.20 -3.50 -0.12
N ASN A 110 -1.45 -4.53 0.69
CA ASN A 110 -1.25 -5.92 0.32
C ASN A 110 -2.47 -6.56 -0.39
N LYS A 111 -2.32 -7.80 -0.86
CA LYS A 111 -3.35 -8.60 -1.54
C LYS A 111 -4.66 -8.78 -0.73
N ASP A 112 -4.61 -8.68 0.59
CA ASP A 112 -5.77 -8.84 1.48
C ASP A 112 -6.48 -7.50 1.76
N GLY A 113 -6.03 -6.42 1.11
CA GLY A 113 -6.52 -5.05 1.30
C GLY A 113 -6.17 -4.49 2.67
N ASN A 114 -5.04 -4.91 3.25
CA ASN A 114 -4.50 -4.38 4.49
C ASN A 114 -3.47 -3.29 4.20
N LEU A 115 -3.55 -2.19 4.94
CA LEU A 115 -2.65 -1.04 4.83
C LEU A 115 -1.62 -1.08 5.96
N GLY A 116 -0.33 -1.14 5.59
CA GLY A 116 0.80 -1.02 6.48
C GLY A 116 1.51 0.32 6.34
N ILE A 117 1.83 0.97 7.45
CA ILE A 117 2.75 2.12 7.51
C ILE A 117 4.03 1.65 8.19
N ASN A 118 5.14 1.58 7.45
CA ASN A 118 6.38 0.91 7.85
C ASN A 118 6.19 -0.56 8.26
N VAL A 119 5.20 -1.23 7.67
CA VAL A 119 4.90 -2.66 7.82
C VAL A 119 4.81 -3.27 6.43
N GLY A 120 5.73 -4.18 6.09
CA GLY A 120 5.81 -4.78 4.75
C GLY A 120 4.72 -5.83 4.49
N THR A 121 4.32 -6.56 5.52
CA THR A 121 3.30 -7.62 5.46
C THR A 121 2.21 -7.39 6.51
N PRO A 122 1.34 -6.37 6.32
CA PRO A 122 0.32 -6.05 7.30
C PRO A 122 -0.72 -7.17 7.42
N THR A 123 -1.06 -7.52 8.67
CA THR A 123 -2.04 -8.56 9.03
C THR A 123 -3.37 -7.98 9.49
N LYS A 124 -3.44 -6.68 9.72
CA LYS A 124 -4.62 -5.91 10.11
C LYS A 124 -4.98 -4.91 9.02
N LYS A 125 -6.25 -4.49 8.97
CA LYS A 125 -6.72 -3.51 7.97
C LYS A 125 -5.92 -2.22 7.97
N LEU A 126 -5.47 -1.77 9.14
CA LEU A 126 -4.46 -0.73 9.30
C LEU A 126 -3.46 -1.20 10.36
N GLU A 127 -2.19 -1.24 9.99
CA GLU A 127 -1.09 -1.60 10.89
C GLU A 127 0.02 -0.56 10.75
N VAL A 128 0.37 0.11 11.87
CA VAL A 128 1.37 1.19 11.91
C VAL A 128 2.51 0.79 12.83
N ASN A 129 3.71 0.71 12.27
CA ASN A 129 4.94 0.58 13.05
C ASN A 129 5.49 1.99 13.33
N GLY A 130 4.97 2.60 14.39
CA GLY A 130 5.24 3.97 14.81
C GLY A 130 4.08 4.56 15.59
N ASN A 131 4.19 5.83 15.95
CA ASN A 131 3.12 6.56 16.61
C ASN A 131 2.14 7.13 15.56
N GLY A 132 0.85 7.13 15.89
CA GLY A 132 -0.20 7.80 15.13
C GLY A 132 -0.77 8.97 15.94
N GLU A 133 -1.03 10.09 15.28
CA GLU A 133 -1.73 11.24 15.84
C GLU A 133 -2.98 11.51 15.00
N PHE A 134 -4.08 11.75 15.66
CA PHE A 134 -5.34 12.18 15.04
C PHE A 134 -5.64 13.60 15.53
N ALA A 135 -5.69 14.54 14.60
CA ALA A 135 -5.90 15.97 14.93
C ALA A 135 -7.33 16.27 15.43
N SER A 136 -8.22 15.28 15.39
CA SER A 136 -9.59 15.36 15.86
C SER A 136 -9.97 14.08 16.60
N GLU A 137 -11.26 13.85 16.78
CA GLU A 137 -11.78 12.66 17.47
C GLU A 137 -11.54 11.36 16.70
N VAL A 138 -11.43 10.26 17.43
CA VAL A 138 -11.44 8.89 16.89
C VAL A 138 -12.73 8.19 17.31
N LEU A 139 -13.53 7.78 16.34
CA LEU A 139 -14.68 6.93 16.59
C LEU A 139 -14.22 5.47 16.68
N LEU A 140 -14.18 4.93 17.90
CA LEU A 140 -13.84 3.53 18.14
C LEU A 140 -14.99 2.60 17.75
N GLY A 141 -14.68 1.31 17.57
CA GLY A 141 -15.67 0.28 17.30
C GLY A 141 -16.79 0.28 18.34
N ARG A 142 -18.04 0.39 17.88
CA ARG A 142 -19.24 0.38 18.71
C ARG A 142 -19.92 -0.97 18.57
N MET A 143 -20.02 -1.70 19.67
CA MET A 143 -20.50 -3.09 19.69
C MET A 143 -21.42 -3.32 20.87
N ASP A 144 -22.42 -4.17 20.70
CA ASP A 144 -23.21 -4.66 21.85
C ASP A 144 -22.42 -5.75 22.61
N GLN A 145 -22.92 -6.13 23.77
CA GLN A 145 -22.26 -7.12 24.64
C GLN A 145 -22.11 -8.48 23.95
N THR A 146 -23.07 -8.89 23.11
CA THR A 146 -23.03 -10.17 22.41
C THR A 146 -21.89 -10.18 21.38
N ALA A 147 -21.77 -9.11 20.60
CA ALA A 147 -20.69 -8.95 19.62
C ALA A 147 -19.31 -8.88 20.30
N ILE A 148 -19.20 -8.18 21.45
CA ILE A 148 -17.96 -8.13 22.24
C ILE A 148 -17.55 -9.52 22.73
N ASN A 149 -18.52 -10.31 23.23
CA ASN A 149 -18.25 -11.67 23.73
C ASN A 149 -17.82 -12.64 22.62
N SER A 150 -18.15 -12.35 21.35
CA SER A 150 -17.75 -13.15 20.19
C SER A 150 -16.37 -12.80 19.63
N LEU A 151 -15.74 -11.72 20.11
CA LEU A 151 -14.42 -11.32 19.65
C LEU A 151 -13.33 -12.31 20.08
N THR A 152 -12.39 -12.60 19.20
CA THR A 152 -11.08 -13.15 19.59
C THR A 152 -10.25 -11.99 20.15
N ALA A 153 -10.51 -11.65 21.40
CA ALA A 153 -9.94 -10.47 22.03
C ALA A 153 -8.46 -10.66 22.39
N VAL A 154 -7.66 -9.61 22.19
CA VAL A 154 -6.26 -9.54 22.60
C VAL A 154 -6.02 -8.30 23.47
N ASN A 155 -5.06 -8.39 24.38
CA ASN A 155 -4.70 -7.27 25.27
C ASN A 155 -4.41 -6.00 24.48
N GLY A 156 -4.96 -4.86 24.96
CA GLY A 156 -4.85 -3.56 24.31
C GLY A 156 -6.01 -3.20 23.37
N MET A 157 -6.98 -4.10 23.14
CA MET A 157 -8.20 -3.73 22.41
C MET A 157 -9.05 -2.77 23.23
N ILE A 158 -9.62 -1.77 22.56
CA ILE A 158 -10.58 -0.81 23.15
C ILE A 158 -11.83 -0.77 22.27
N VAL A 159 -13.01 -0.83 22.90
CA VAL A 159 -14.31 -0.73 22.22
C VAL A 159 -15.27 0.16 23.02
N TYR A 160 -16.31 0.66 22.35
CA TYR A 160 -17.45 1.25 23.02
C TYR A 160 -18.58 0.23 23.09
N ASN A 161 -18.94 -0.22 24.30
CA ASN A 161 -20.04 -1.14 24.54
C ASN A 161 -21.38 -0.40 24.55
N THR A 162 -22.21 -0.64 23.52
CA THR A 162 -23.51 0.03 23.38
C THR A 162 -24.58 -0.49 24.31
N THR A 163 -24.40 -1.68 24.92
CA THR A 163 -25.32 -2.24 25.92
C THR A 163 -25.14 -1.54 27.26
N THR A 164 -23.89 -1.30 27.67
CA THR A 164 -23.58 -0.68 28.97
C THR A 164 -23.34 0.82 28.89
N ASN A 165 -23.19 1.35 27.66
CA ASN A 165 -22.77 2.73 27.35
C ASN A 165 -21.44 3.10 28.00
N LYS A 166 -20.46 2.17 27.92
CA LYS A 166 -19.12 2.33 28.49
C LYS A 166 -18.01 2.04 27.45
N PHE A 167 -16.91 2.76 27.59
CA PHE A 167 -15.65 2.32 26.99
C PHE A 167 -15.10 1.14 27.77
N GLN A 168 -14.68 0.09 27.06
CA GLN A 168 -14.09 -1.11 27.64
C GLN A 168 -12.73 -1.37 27.00
N GLY A 169 -11.78 -1.77 27.84
CA GLY A 169 -10.47 -2.27 27.43
C GLY A 169 -10.34 -3.76 27.74
N TYR A 170 -9.61 -4.48 26.88
CA TYR A 170 -9.29 -5.88 27.14
C TYR A 170 -7.86 -5.98 27.64
N GLU A 171 -7.70 -6.43 28.88
CA GLU A 171 -6.41 -6.70 29.50
C GLU A 171 -6.50 -7.84 30.50
N GLY A 172 -5.39 -8.56 30.72
CA GLY A 172 -5.37 -9.66 31.68
C GLY A 172 -6.35 -10.79 31.38
N GLY A 173 -6.82 -10.94 30.16
CA GLY A 173 -7.77 -11.97 29.74
C GLY A 173 -9.25 -11.59 29.93
N ALA A 174 -9.56 -10.34 30.25
CA ALA A 174 -10.93 -9.90 30.50
C ALA A 174 -11.23 -8.49 29.97
N TRP A 175 -12.50 -8.24 29.64
CA TRP A 175 -13.01 -6.91 29.37
C TRP A 175 -13.34 -6.16 30.65
N SER A 176 -12.85 -4.96 30.82
CA SER A 176 -13.16 -4.08 31.94
C SER A 176 -13.53 -2.68 31.46
N ASN A 177 -14.38 -1.99 32.22
CA ASN A 177 -14.71 -0.61 31.95
C ASN A 177 -13.48 0.27 32.20
N LEU A 178 -13.18 1.19 31.26
CA LEU A 178 -12.10 2.16 31.41
C LEU A 178 -12.52 3.38 32.22
N ILE A 179 -13.82 3.72 32.22
CA ILE A 179 -14.46 4.82 32.93
C ILE A 179 -15.89 4.46 33.34
#